data_40c2ea068ace709304e8ca72ba56ad0f
#
_entry.id   40c2ea068ace709304e8ca72ba56ad0f
#
_cell.length_a   1.000
_cell.length_b   1.000
_cell.length_c   1.000
_cell.angle_alpha   90.00
_cell.angle_beta   90.00
_cell.angle_gamma   90.00
#
_symmetry.space_group_name_H-M   'P 1'
#
loop_
_entity.id
_entity.type
_entity.pdbx_description
1 polymer ?
#
loop_
_entity_poly.entity_id
_entity_poly.type
_entity_poly.pdbx_seq_one_letter_code
_entity_poly.pdbx_strand_id
1 'polypeptide(L)'
;ALLLLTGQHMPLGTTFAWIFFIAVLGVTMAIPMKRQMINIEQIRFPDSIATAETLKVLYSEGKKAAGQAKALLYSALFAAANAIAMAAGGERWLGTVQQHILGNWYQRTIFFKWDLMFVGAGALVGMKTSLSLFIGGTVCWALYVPWLESQKLLPAGAGYRESVSWTLWGGTACMVVASIVAFLFQWKSIVRSFSSLGAMFSLSKKRKLTDVEKIETPMSWFLTGQLISLGALGYLAHTSFNVPYWMSCIAVVISFFLALVVCRITGEANITPTGAMGKVTQLIFGGIAPGHVTANLMAANITSGASSSSADLLVDLKVGYLLGANP
;
A
#
# COMPACT_ATOMS: atom_id res chain seq x y z
N ALA A 1 10.31 10.75 11.38
CA ALA A 1 9.47 11.69 12.12
C ALA A 1 9.88 11.75 13.59
N LEU A 2 9.91 10.63 14.33
CA LEU A 2 10.28 10.60 15.76
C LEU A 2 11.67 11.17 15.99
N LEU A 3 12.67 10.75 15.22
CA LEU A 3 14.06 11.23 15.28
C LEU A 3 14.16 12.75 15.05
N LEU A 4 13.33 13.29 14.14
CA LEU A 4 13.29 14.73 13.87
C LEU A 4 12.62 15.53 14.98
N LEU A 5 11.70 14.92 15.72
CA LEU A 5 10.97 15.57 16.80
C LEU A 5 11.70 15.48 18.15
N THR A 6 12.33 14.34 18.44
CA THR A 6 12.97 14.09 19.75
C THR A 6 14.48 14.22 19.74
N GLY A 7 15.11 14.27 18.55
CA GLY A 7 16.58 14.26 18.41
C GLY A 7 17.25 12.96 18.86
N GLN A 8 16.48 11.97 19.27
CA GLN A 8 17.02 10.69 19.75
C GLN A 8 17.35 9.76 18.58
N HIS A 9 18.58 9.26 18.56
CA HIS A 9 19.00 8.22 17.62
C HIS A 9 18.78 6.85 18.22
N MET A 10 18.08 5.98 17.47
CA MET A 10 17.93 4.58 17.84
C MET A 10 19.26 3.83 17.61
N PRO A 11 19.68 2.96 18.55
CA PRO A 11 20.79 2.03 18.31
C PRO A 11 20.48 1.15 17.07
N LEU A 12 21.50 0.84 16.28
CA LEU A 12 21.35 0.02 15.08
C LEU A 12 20.66 -1.31 15.35
N GLY A 13 21.01 -2.00 16.45
CA GLY A 13 20.39 -3.26 16.83
C GLY A 13 18.88 -3.15 17.10
N THR A 14 18.47 -2.08 17.81
CA THR A 14 17.05 -1.81 18.08
C THR A 14 16.29 -1.49 16.79
N THR A 15 16.89 -0.71 15.90
CA THR A 15 16.30 -0.37 14.60
C THR A 15 16.13 -1.63 13.75
N PHE A 16 17.15 -2.47 13.67
CA PHE A 16 17.08 -3.74 12.94
C PHE A 16 15.99 -4.65 13.50
N ALA A 17 15.97 -4.85 14.83
CA ALA A 17 14.96 -5.69 15.48
C ALA A 17 13.55 -5.13 15.26
N TRP A 18 13.37 -3.81 15.34
CA TRP A 18 12.10 -3.13 15.10
C TRP A 18 11.56 -3.41 13.69
N ILE A 19 12.39 -3.17 12.66
CA ILE A 19 12.02 -3.41 11.26
C ILE A 19 11.75 -4.89 11.02
N PHE A 20 12.58 -5.78 11.56
CA PHE A 20 12.44 -7.23 11.41
C PHE A 20 11.08 -7.71 11.96
N PHE A 21 10.71 -7.33 13.18
CA PHE A 21 9.44 -7.78 13.76
C PHE A 21 8.22 -7.13 13.13
N ILE A 22 8.32 -5.92 12.59
CA ILE A 22 7.26 -5.34 11.75
C ILE A 22 7.10 -6.14 10.46
N ALA A 23 8.19 -6.53 9.81
CA ALA A 23 8.13 -7.35 8.60
C ALA A 23 7.51 -8.73 8.89
N VAL A 24 7.93 -9.40 9.99
CA VAL A 24 7.33 -10.68 10.43
C VAL A 24 5.83 -10.52 10.69
N LEU A 25 5.43 -9.43 11.37
CA LEU A 25 4.02 -9.11 11.61
C LEU A 25 3.24 -9.02 10.29
N GLY A 26 3.76 -8.26 9.34
CA GLY A 26 3.11 -8.06 8.03
C GLY A 26 3.06 -9.33 7.18
N VAL A 27 4.17 -10.06 7.09
CA VAL A 27 4.24 -11.33 6.35
C VAL A 27 3.24 -12.35 6.88
N THR A 28 3.14 -12.48 8.21
CA THR A 28 2.19 -13.43 8.81
C THR A 28 0.74 -12.98 8.64
N MET A 29 0.44 -11.68 8.59
CA MET A 29 -0.88 -11.14 8.26
C MET A 29 -1.31 -11.52 6.83
N ALA A 30 -0.39 -11.66 5.89
CA ALA A 30 -0.72 -12.03 4.52
C ALA A 30 -1.29 -13.45 4.39
N ILE A 31 -1.04 -14.35 5.33
CA ILE A 31 -1.50 -15.75 5.28
C ILE A 31 -3.04 -15.85 5.15
N PRO A 32 -3.84 -15.30 6.07
CA PRO A 32 -5.30 -15.33 5.94
C PRO A 32 -5.78 -14.49 4.75
N MET A 33 -5.08 -13.39 4.42
CA MET A 33 -5.45 -12.50 3.32
C MET A 33 -5.25 -13.18 1.96
N LYS A 34 -4.19 -13.98 1.77
CA LYS A 34 -3.96 -14.79 0.57
C LYS A 34 -5.16 -15.67 0.26
N ARG A 35 -5.63 -16.42 1.26
CA ARG A 35 -6.78 -17.30 1.07
C ARG A 35 -8.02 -16.55 0.61
N GLN A 36 -8.29 -15.42 1.22
CA GLN A 36 -9.49 -14.63 0.87
C GLN A 36 -9.33 -13.92 -0.48
N MET A 37 -8.26 -13.16 -0.66
CA MET A 37 -8.12 -12.24 -1.79
C MET A 37 -7.61 -12.93 -3.06
N ILE A 38 -6.71 -13.92 -2.93
CA ILE A 38 -6.12 -14.59 -4.08
C ILE A 38 -6.91 -15.84 -4.47
N ASN A 39 -7.28 -16.71 -3.49
CA ASN A 39 -7.89 -17.99 -3.81
C ASN A 39 -9.42 -17.88 -4.01
N ILE A 40 -10.12 -17.07 -3.19
CA ILE A 40 -11.59 -16.98 -3.20
C ILE A 40 -12.08 -15.83 -4.07
N GLU A 41 -11.65 -14.59 -3.78
CA GLU A 41 -12.14 -13.40 -4.47
C GLU A 41 -11.45 -13.15 -5.82
N GLN A 42 -10.31 -13.79 -6.07
CA GLN A 42 -9.54 -13.65 -7.31
C GLN A 42 -9.26 -12.19 -7.69
N ILE A 43 -8.87 -11.36 -6.70
CA ILE A 43 -8.53 -9.96 -6.93
C ILE A 43 -7.39 -9.87 -7.95
N ARG A 44 -7.43 -8.86 -8.81
CA ARG A 44 -6.58 -8.80 -10.01
C ARG A 44 -5.10 -8.66 -9.73
N PHE A 45 -4.70 -7.77 -8.80
CA PHE A 45 -3.30 -7.40 -8.56
C PHE A 45 -2.57 -7.08 -9.89
N PRO A 46 -2.76 -5.89 -10.47
CA PRO A 46 -2.29 -5.58 -11.82
C PRO A 46 -0.78 -5.79 -12.03
N ASP A 47 0.06 -5.41 -11.05
CA ASP A 47 1.51 -5.63 -11.09
C ASP A 47 1.86 -7.13 -11.14
N SER A 48 1.11 -7.95 -10.41
CA SER A 48 1.29 -9.41 -10.44
C SER A 48 0.97 -9.99 -11.81
N ILE A 49 -0.08 -9.49 -12.46
CA ILE A 49 -0.43 -9.93 -13.81
C ILE A 49 0.67 -9.57 -14.80
N ALA A 50 1.17 -8.32 -14.75
CA ALA A 50 2.23 -7.85 -15.62
C ALA A 50 3.52 -8.68 -15.44
N THR A 51 3.90 -8.92 -14.17
CA THR A 51 5.08 -9.72 -13.83
C THR A 51 4.92 -11.16 -14.29
N ALA A 52 3.77 -11.78 -14.04
CA ALA A 52 3.51 -13.15 -14.46
C ALA A 52 3.53 -13.31 -16.00
N GLU A 53 2.92 -12.38 -16.74
CA GLU A 53 2.96 -12.40 -18.20
C GLU A 53 4.38 -12.17 -18.73
N THR A 54 5.14 -11.27 -18.13
CA THR A 54 6.55 -11.05 -18.49
C THR A 54 7.38 -12.32 -18.27
N LEU A 55 7.22 -13.00 -17.14
CA LEU A 55 7.92 -14.25 -16.86
C LEU A 55 7.50 -15.36 -17.83
N LYS A 56 6.20 -15.52 -18.12
CA LYS A 56 5.72 -16.48 -19.11
C LYS A 56 6.34 -16.24 -20.48
N VAL A 57 6.47 -14.97 -20.89
CA VAL A 57 7.10 -14.62 -22.17
C VAL A 57 8.57 -15.00 -22.20
N LEU A 58 9.31 -14.71 -21.12
CA LEU A 58 10.74 -14.99 -21.01
C LEU A 58 11.04 -16.51 -21.03
N TYR A 59 10.15 -17.32 -20.47
CA TYR A 59 10.31 -18.77 -20.35
C TYR A 59 9.48 -19.57 -21.40
N SER A 60 8.75 -18.90 -22.29
CA SER A 60 7.99 -19.58 -23.33
C SER A 60 8.88 -19.98 -24.52
N GLU A 61 8.54 -21.07 -25.18
CA GLU A 61 9.24 -21.59 -26.37
C GLU A 61 8.44 -21.32 -27.65
N GLY A 62 9.14 -21.12 -28.78
CA GLY A 62 8.55 -21.05 -30.09
C GLY A 62 8.46 -19.66 -30.73
N LYS A 63 7.95 -19.59 -31.98
CA LYS A 63 7.87 -18.36 -32.80
C LYS A 63 7.05 -17.23 -32.13
N LYS A 64 6.01 -17.59 -31.39
CA LYS A 64 5.16 -16.61 -30.67
C LYS A 64 5.91 -15.94 -29.53
N ALA A 65 6.69 -16.71 -28.79
CA ALA A 65 7.57 -16.22 -27.73
C ALA A 65 8.65 -15.28 -28.25
N ALA A 66 9.27 -15.65 -29.40
CA ALA A 66 10.26 -14.79 -30.04
C ALA A 66 9.66 -13.44 -30.49
N GLY A 67 8.40 -13.43 -30.93
CA GLY A 67 7.68 -12.20 -31.28
C GLY A 67 7.42 -11.32 -30.04
N GLN A 68 6.98 -11.92 -28.95
CA GLN A 68 6.74 -11.22 -27.66
C GLN A 68 8.04 -10.73 -27.03
N ALA A 69 9.11 -11.52 -27.05
CA ALA A 69 10.43 -11.12 -26.57
C ALA A 69 10.99 -9.93 -27.38
N LYS A 70 10.82 -9.93 -28.72
CA LYS A 70 11.18 -8.78 -29.56
C LYS A 70 10.35 -7.55 -29.21
N ALA A 71 9.04 -7.68 -28.99
CA ALA A 71 8.18 -6.57 -28.57
C ALA A 71 8.62 -5.99 -27.21
N LEU A 72 8.96 -6.83 -26.23
CA LEU A 72 9.55 -6.41 -24.96
C LEU A 72 10.89 -5.66 -25.16
N LEU A 73 11.79 -6.21 -25.98
CA LEU A 73 13.07 -5.57 -26.28
C LEU A 73 12.88 -4.20 -26.92
N TYR A 74 12.01 -4.10 -27.94
CA TYR A 74 11.76 -2.83 -28.62
C TYR A 74 11.09 -1.82 -27.71
N SER A 75 10.14 -2.23 -26.86
CA SER A 75 9.51 -1.35 -25.88
C SER A 75 10.52 -0.86 -24.83
N ALA A 76 11.40 -1.74 -24.37
CA ALA A 76 12.46 -1.37 -23.42
C ALA A 76 13.47 -0.39 -24.05
N LEU A 77 13.91 -0.63 -25.29
CA LEU A 77 14.77 0.28 -26.03
C LEU A 77 14.11 1.63 -26.27
N PHE A 78 12.83 1.64 -26.63
CA PHE A 78 12.08 2.87 -26.82
C PHE A 78 11.93 3.65 -25.51
N ALA A 79 11.62 2.96 -24.41
CA ALA A 79 11.52 3.57 -23.08
C ALA A 79 12.88 4.14 -22.62
N ALA A 80 13.98 3.41 -22.86
CA ALA A 80 15.32 3.87 -22.54
C ALA A 80 15.71 5.10 -23.38
N ALA A 81 15.46 5.08 -24.69
CA ALA A 81 15.71 6.21 -25.58
C ALA A 81 14.89 7.45 -25.15
N ASN A 82 13.61 7.26 -24.81
CA ASN A 82 12.77 8.32 -24.28
C ASN A 82 13.30 8.88 -22.96
N ALA A 83 13.71 8.03 -22.03
CA ALA A 83 14.28 8.45 -20.74
C ALA A 83 15.57 9.26 -20.93
N ILE A 84 16.45 8.82 -21.85
CA ILE A 84 17.68 9.55 -22.19
C ILE A 84 17.35 10.90 -22.84
N ALA A 85 16.40 10.94 -23.78
CA ALA A 85 15.99 12.19 -24.42
C ALA A 85 15.40 13.19 -23.42
N MET A 86 14.60 12.73 -22.47
CA MET A 86 14.06 13.55 -21.39
C MET A 86 15.16 14.05 -20.46
N ALA A 87 16.09 13.20 -20.04
CA ALA A 87 17.22 13.57 -19.19
C ALA A 87 18.19 14.55 -19.91
N ALA A 88 18.36 14.40 -21.23
CA ALA A 88 19.24 15.26 -22.05
C ALA A 88 18.70 16.68 -22.29
N GLY A 89 17.53 17.03 -21.74
CA GLY A 89 16.96 18.38 -21.85
C GLY A 89 15.51 18.43 -22.29
N GLY A 90 14.93 17.31 -22.70
CA GLY A 90 13.52 17.22 -23.10
C GLY A 90 12.57 17.63 -21.98
N GLU A 91 12.89 17.28 -20.74
CA GLU A 91 12.10 17.66 -19.56
C GLU A 91 12.09 19.18 -19.32
N ARG A 92 13.24 19.85 -19.52
CA ARG A 92 13.35 21.31 -19.43
C ARG A 92 12.58 22.01 -20.54
N TRP A 93 12.72 21.52 -21.77
CA TRP A 93 12.02 22.08 -22.92
C TRP A 93 10.49 21.95 -22.76
N LEU A 94 9.99 20.77 -22.43
CA LEU A 94 8.58 20.55 -22.16
C LEU A 94 8.09 21.40 -21.00
N GLY A 95 8.85 21.50 -19.90
CA GLY A 95 8.52 22.33 -18.76
C GLY A 95 8.36 23.81 -19.15
N THR A 96 9.28 24.35 -19.95
CA THR A 96 9.22 25.73 -20.43
C THR A 96 7.98 25.98 -21.30
N VAL A 97 7.69 25.06 -22.22
CA VAL A 97 6.49 25.16 -23.09
C VAL A 97 5.22 25.08 -22.28
N GLN A 98 5.13 24.14 -21.35
CA GLN A 98 3.95 23.98 -20.49
C GLN A 98 3.76 25.15 -19.52
N GLN A 99 4.84 25.70 -18.97
CA GLN A 99 4.78 26.90 -18.13
C GLN A 99 4.20 28.08 -18.88
N HIS A 100 4.56 28.23 -20.16
CA HIS A 100 4.05 29.31 -21.01
C HIS A 100 2.57 29.14 -21.36
N ILE A 101 2.13 27.88 -21.59
CA ILE A 101 0.75 27.58 -21.97
C ILE A 101 -0.18 27.54 -20.73
N LEU A 102 0.26 26.91 -19.65
CA LEU A 102 -0.58 26.63 -18.47
C LEU A 102 -0.54 27.75 -17.41
N GLY A 103 0.47 28.63 -17.44
CA GLY A 103 0.59 29.74 -16.50
C GLY A 103 0.44 29.33 -15.03
N ASN A 104 -0.58 29.85 -14.36
CA ASN A 104 -0.85 29.56 -12.93
C ASN A 104 -1.09 28.07 -12.63
N TRP A 105 -1.60 27.30 -13.58
CA TRP A 105 -1.83 25.86 -13.41
C TRP A 105 -0.51 25.10 -13.31
N TYR A 106 0.50 25.52 -14.05
CA TYR A 106 1.84 24.92 -13.96
C TYR A 106 2.45 25.16 -12.57
N GLN A 107 2.28 26.34 -11.98
CA GLN A 107 2.73 26.63 -10.62
C GLN A 107 2.05 25.74 -9.58
N ARG A 108 0.82 25.32 -9.84
CA ARG A 108 0.06 24.34 -9.02
C ARG A 108 0.42 22.89 -9.34
N THR A 109 1.51 22.64 -10.09
CA THR A 109 1.95 21.32 -10.50
C THR A 109 0.99 20.54 -11.41
N ILE A 110 0.05 21.24 -12.05
CA ILE A 110 -0.80 20.65 -13.09
C ILE A 110 -0.08 20.80 -14.42
N PHE A 111 0.60 19.74 -14.83
CA PHE A 111 1.30 19.68 -16.11
C PHE A 111 1.29 18.24 -16.64
N PHE A 112 1.50 18.13 -17.94
CA PHE A 112 1.60 16.83 -18.59
C PHE A 112 3.01 16.28 -18.43
N LYS A 113 3.16 15.22 -17.65
CA LYS A 113 4.45 14.53 -17.52
C LYS A 113 4.55 13.42 -18.57
N TRP A 114 5.49 13.60 -19.50
CA TRP A 114 5.75 12.60 -20.52
C TRP A 114 6.62 11.46 -19.97
N ASP A 115 5.96 10.52 -19.30
CA ASP A 115 6.60 9.36 -18.70
C ASP A 115 5.87 8.10 -19.13
N LEU A 116 6.53 7.28 -19.95
CA LEU A 116 5.97 6.06 -20.53
C LEU A 116 5.61 5.01 -19.46
N MET A 117 6.27 5.07 -18.30
CA MET A 117 5.96 4.19 -17.18
C MET A 117 4.52 4.39 -16.70
N PHE A 118 4.05 5.64 -16.61
CA PHE A 118 2.66 5.93 -16.22
C PHE A 118 1.64 5.51 -17.28
N VAL A 119 2.02 5.54 -18.56
CA VAL A 119 1.16 5.03 -19.64
C VAL A 119 0.98 3.51 -19.50
N GLY A 120 2.08 2.79 -19.26
CA GLY A 120 2.05 1.35 -19.02
C GLY A 120 1.26 0.99 -17.75
N ALA A 121 1.53 1.68 -16.65
CA ALA A 121 0.79 1.51 -15.39
C ALA A 121 -0.72 1.75 -15.57
N GLY A 122 -1.11 2.81 -16.28
CA GLY A 122 -2.52 3.10 -16.57
C GLY A 122 -3.20 2.00 -17.38
N ALA A 123 -2.50 1.41 -18.35
CA ALA A 123 -3.00 0.30 -19.14
C ALA A 123 -3.23 -0.97 -18.29
N LEU A 124 -2.34 -1.25 -17.33
CA LEU A 124 -2.45 -2.38 -16.40
C LEU A 124 -3.57 -2.19 -15.36
N VAL A 125 -3.64 -1.02 -14.76
CA VAL A 125 -4.65 -0.67 -13.73
C VAL A 125 -6.07 -0.67 -14.31
N GLY A 126 -6.19 -0.31 -15.56
CA GLY A 126 -7.44 -0.32 -16.32
C GLY A 126 -8.24 0.99 -16.23
N MET A 127 -9.16 1.15 -17.17
CA MET A 127 -9.90 2.40 -17.42
C MET A 127 -10.67 2.91 -16.20
N LYS A 128 -11.35 2.02 -15.47
CA LYS A 128 -12.20 2.40 -14.32
C LYS A 128 -11.38 3.11 -13.23
N THR A 129 -10.24 2.55 -12.87
CA THR A 129 -9.39 3.11 -11.81
C THR A 129 -8.66 4.35 -12.30
N SER A 130 -8.13 4.33 -13.54
CA SER A 130 -7.47 5.50 -14.14
C SER A 130 -8.40 6.70 -14.24
N LEU A 131 -9.67 6.48 -14.63
CA LEU A 131 -10.68 7.54 -14.66
C LEU A 131 -11.01 8.07 -13.27
N SER A 132 -11.10 7.19 -12.27
CA SER A 132 -11.33 7.61 -10.87
C SER A 132 -10.17 8.47 -10.34
N LEU A 133 -8.93 8.09 -10.65
CA LEU A 133 -7.74 8.88 -10.29
C LEU A 133 -7.75 10.26 -10.99
N PHE A 134 -8.09 10.29 -12.27
CA PHE A 134 -8.19 11.52 -13.03
C PHE A 134 -9.27 12.46 -12.47
N ILE A 135 -10.46 11.93 -12.19
CA ILE A 135 -11.56 12.72 -11.58
C ILE A 135 -11.14 13.23 -10.20
N GLY A 136 -10.56 12.35 -9.34
CA GLY A 136 -10.09 12.73 -8.02
C GLY A 136 -9.02 13.82 -8.05
N GLY A 137 -8.05 13.70 -8.96
CA GLY A 137 -7.03 14.73 -9.19
C GLY A 137 -7.62 16.05 -9.68
N THR A 138 -8.55 16.00 -10.62
CA THR A 138 -9.24 17.21 -11.14
C THR A 138 -10.05 17.90 -10.05
N VAL A 139 -10.85 17.17 -9.29
CA VAL A 139 -11.61 17.73 -8.16
C VAL A 139 -10.69 18.36 -7.12
N CYS A 140 -9.58 17.68 -6.78
CA CYS A 140 -8.63 18.19 -5.81
C CYS A 140 -7.98 19.50 -6.27
N TRP A 141 -7.39 19.51 -7.47
CA TRP A 141 -6.56 20.63 -7.93
C TRP A 141 -7.34 21.74 -8.63
N ALA A 142 -8.44 21.42 -9.32
CA ALA A 142 -9.23 22.41 -10.06
C ALA A 142 -10.37 23.01 -9.24
N LEU A 143 -10.90 22.31 -8.23
CA LEU A 143 -12.01 22.78 -7.41
C LEU A 143 -11.59 23.05 -5.96
N TYR A 144 -10.98 22.07 -5.28
CA TYR A 144 -10.72 22.16 -3.85
C TYR A 144 -9.61 23.17 -3.51
N VAL A 145 -8.49 23.17 -4.24
CA VAL A 145 -7.41 24.14 -4.01
C VAL A 145 -7.84 25.59 -4.25
N PRO A 146 -8.51 25.94 -5.39
CA PRO A 146 -9.04 27.29 -5.57
C PRO A 146 -10.09 27.69 -4.53
N TRP A 147 -10.90 26.76 -4.07
CA TRP A 147 -11.83 27.00 -2.98
C TRP A 147 -11.12 27.35 -1.67
N LEU A 148 -10.04 26.64 -1.29
CA LEU A 148 -9.22 26.97 -0.12
C LEU A 148 -8.58 28.37 -0.23
N GLU A 149 -8.12 28.74 -1.43
CA GLU A 149 -7.60 30.09 -1.70
C GLU A 149 -8.70 31.16 -1.53
N SER A 150 -9.91 30.89 -2.02
CA SER A 150 -11.06 31.82 -1.87
C SER A 150 -11.45 32.03 -0.41
N GLN A 151 -11.31 31.01 0.43
CA GLN A 151 -11.54 31.08 1.88
C GLN A 151 -10.37 31.69 2.65
N LYS A 152 -9.31 32.15 1.97
CA LYS A 152 -8.08 32.69 2.58
C LYS A 152 -7.36 31.72 3.55
N LEU A 153 -7.66 30.42 3.44
CA LEU A 153 -6.98 29.37 4.19
C LEU A 153 -5.62 29.05 3.56
N LEU A 154 -5.50 29.31 2.26
CA LEU A 154 -4.28 29.16 1.50
C LEU A 154 -3.92 30.53 0.86
N PRO A 155 -2.67 30.97 0.90
CA PRO A 155 -2.27 32.19 0.20
C PRO A 155 -2.45 32.01 -1.31
N ALA A 156 -2.85 33.07 -2.00
CA ALA A 156 -3.01 33.05 -3.45
C ALA A 156 -1.67 32.72 -4.14
N GLY A 157 -1.66 31.69 -4.98
CA GLY A 157 -0.42 31.20 -5.59
C GLY A 157 0.44 30.32 -4.68
N ALA A 158 -0.15 29.72 -3.63
CA ALA A 158 0.53 28.78 -2.74
C ALA A 158 1.27 27.69 -3.51
N GLY A 159 2.47 27.37 -3.05
CA GLY A 159 3.30 26.32 -3.63
C GLY A 159 2.72 24.92 -3.39
N TYR A 160 3.29 23.93 -4.08
CA TYR A 160 2.88 22.53 -3.99
C TYR A 160 2.82 22.02 -2.54
N ARG A 161 3.84 22.30 -1.71
CA ARG A 161 3.90 21.84 -0.32
C ARG A 161 2.74 22.35 0.54
N GLU A 162 2.42 23.62 0.39
CA GLU A 162 1.34 24.25 1.15
C GLU A 162 -0.01 23.71 0.72
N SER A 163 -0.24 23.58 -0.58
CA SER A 163 -1.45 22.99 -1.14
C SER A 163 -1.63 21.54 -0.69
N VAL A 164 -0.56 20.73 -0.74
CA VAL A 164 -0.60 19.33 -0.30
C VAL A 164 -0.88 19.20 1.19
N SER A 165 -0.38 20.10 2.04
CA SER A 165 -0.65 20.04 3.49
C SER A 165 -2.15 20.09 3.82
N TRP A 166 -2.92 20.87 3.06
CA TRP A 166 -4.37 20.97 3.19
C TRP A 166 -5.13 19.88 2.46
N THR A 167 -4.78 19.60 1.20
CA THR A 167 -5.47 18.59 0.39
C THR A 167 -5.29 17.18 0.92
N LEU A 168 -4.16 16.93 1.61
CA LEU A 168 -3.87 15.66 2.25
C LEU A 168 -4.93 15.27 3.30
N TRP A 169 -5.48 16.24 4.05
CA TRP A 169 -6.53 15.98 5.02
C TRP A 169 -7.83 15.53 4.35
N GLY A 170 -8.26 16.25 3.31
CA GLY A 170 -9.44 15.89 2.53
C GLY A 170 -9.28 14.52 1.85
N GLY A 171 -8.15 14.31 1.19
CA GLY A 171 -7.84 13.03 0.55
C GLY A 171 -7.77 11.86 1.55
N THR A 172 -7.14 12.08 2.71
CA THR A 172 -7.08 11.06 3.77
C THR A 172 -8.48 10.75 4.31
N ALA A 173 -9.31 11.77 4.55
CA ALA A 173 -10.68 11.55 5.00
C ALA A 173 -11.49 10.73 4.00
N CYS A 174 -11.42 11.07 2.71
CA CYS A 174 -12.06 10.27 1.65
C CYS A 174 -11.57 8.83 1.62
N MET A 175 -10.26 8.60 1.72
CA MET A 175 -9.69 7.25 1.74
C MET A 175 -10.12 6.46 2.96
N VAL A 176 -10.16 7.09 4.14
CA VAL A 176 -10.62 6.44 5.38
C VAL A 176 -12.08 6.03 5.26
N VAL A 177 -12.94 6.98 4.88
CA VAL A 177 -14.39 6.71 4.74
C VAL A 177 -14.64 5.64 3.69
N ALA A 178 -14.03 5.75 2.51
CA ALA A 178 -14.15 4.73 1.46
C ALA A 178 -13.67 3.36 1.93
N SER A 179 -12.57 3.31 2.69
CA SER A 179 -12.02 2.07 3.23
C SER A 179 -12.93 1.45 4.30
N ILE A 180 -13.47 2.27 5.22
CA ILE A 180 -14.43 1.80 6.24
C ILE A 180 -15.71 1.29 5.58
N VAL A 181 -16.25 2.03 4.60
CA VAL A 181 -17.44 1.63 3.86
C VAL A 181 -17.19 0.33 3.09
N ALA A 182 -16.07 0.21 2.37
CA ALA A 182 -15.72 -1.02 1.68
C ALA A 182 -15.54 -2.20 2.64
N PHE A 183 -14.98 -1.95 3.81
CA PHE A 183 -14.86 -2.93 4.89
C PHE A 183 -16.24 -3.37 5.42
N LEU A 184 -17.11 -2.41 5.70
CA LEU A 184 -18.48 -2.71 6.18
C LEU A 184 -19.29 -3.52 5.16
N PHE A 185 -19.17 -3.24 3.86
CA PHE A 185 -19.82 -4.05 2.83
C PHE A 185 -19.29 -5.48 2.75
N GLN A 186 -18.07 -5.72 3.24
CA GLN A 186 -17.43 -7.03 3.23
C GLN A 186 -17.41 -7.71 4.59
N TRP A 187 -18.13 -7.18 5.59
CA TRP A 187 -18.15 -7.73 6.93
C TRP A 187 -18.48 -9.25 6.97
N LYS A 188 -19.31 -9.73 6.02
CA LYS A 188 -19.61 -11.17 5.88
C LYS A 188 -18.38 -12.01 5.53
N SER A 189 -17.49 -11.50 4.66
CA SER A 189 -16.23 -12.16 4.31
C SER A 189 -15.24 -12.12 5.47
N ILE A 190 -15.23 -11.03 6.21
CA ILE A 190 -14.38 -10.87 7.39
C ILE A 190 -14.84 -11.84 8.50
N VAL A 191 -16.13 -11.89 8.80
CA VAL A 191 -16.69 -12.83 9.78
C VAL A 191 -16.40 -14.28 9.35
N ARG A 192 -16.51 -14.64 8.08
CA ARG A 192 -16.13 -15.97 7.59
C ARG A 192 -14.64 -16.26 7.77
N SER A 193 -13.78 -15.29 7.55
CA SER A 193 -12.33 -15.45 7.78
C SER A 193 -12.03 -15.64 9.27
N PHE A 194 -12.73 -14.92 10.15
CA PHE A 194 -12.63 -15.12 11.60
C PHE A 194 -13.33 -16.39 12.10
N SER A 195 -14.42 -16.81 11.49
CA SER A 195 -15.07 -18.09 11.83
C SER A 195 -14.19 -19.29 11.48
N SER A 196 -13.39 -19.21 10.43
CA SER A 196 -12.37 -20.22 10.12
C SER A 196 -11.26 -20.25 11.17
N LEU A 197 -10.90 -19.10 11.75
CA LEU A 197 -10.02 -19.02 12.93
C LEU A 197 -10.66 -19.68 14.15
N GLY A 198 -11.93 -19.38 14.44
CA GLY A 198 -12.69 -20.01 15.53
C GLY A 198 -12.83 -21.53 15.36
N ALA A 199 -13.00 -22.01 14.14
CA ALA A 199 -13.03 -23.44 13.82
C ALA A 199 -11.66 -24.13 14.02
N MET A 200 -10.55 -23.41 13.88
CA MET A 200 -9.21 -23.90 14.22
C MET A 200 -9.00 -24.04 15.72
N PHE A 201 -9.56 -23.14 16.53
CA PHE A 201 -9.49 -23.23 18.01
C PHE A 201 -10.47 -24.27 18.57
N SER A 202 -11.49 -24.66 17.80
CA SER A 202 -12.38 -25.76 18.16
C SER A 202 -11.69 -27.08 17.84
N LEU A 203 -10.97 -27.61 18.81
CA LEU A 203 -10.25 -28.91 18.79
C LEU A 203 -11.14 -30.13 18.52
N SER A 204 -12.38 -29.97 18.12
CA SER A 204 -13.39 -31.04 18.17
C SER A 204 -13.98 -31.53 16.85
N LYS A 205 -13.42 -31.23 15.66
CA LYS A 205 -13.86 -31.98 14.46
C LYS A 205 -12.70 -32.16 13.47
N LYS A 206 -12.31 -33.44 13.24
CA LYS A 206 -11.48 -33.90 12.12
C LYS A 206 -12.14 -33.52 10.79
N ARG A 207 -11.99 -32.27 10.36
CA ARG A 207 -12.34 -31.86 9.01
C ARG A 207 -11.26 -32.42 8.08
N LYS A 208 -11.65 -33.20 7.07
CA LYS A 208 -10.73 -33.59 6.00
C LYS A 208 -10.25 -32.31 5.33
N LEU A 209 -8.97 -31.99 5.47
CA LEU A 209 -8.31 -30.89 4.79
C LEU A 209 -8.44 -31.13 3.28
N THR A 210 -8.79 -30.12 2.53
CA THR A 210 -8.76 -30.14 1.07
C THR A 210 -7.29 -30.32 0.65
N ASP A 211 -7.00 -30.95 -0.50
CA ASP A 211 -5.62 -31.22 -0.92
C ASP A 211 -4.78 -29.94 -1.04
N VAL A 212 -5.40 -28.83 -1.41
CA VAL A 212 -4.76 -27.50 -1.40
C VAL A 212 -4.41 -27.05 0.04
N GLU A 213 -5.30 -27.26 1.01
CA GLU A 213 -5.07 -26.89 2.42
C GLU A 213 -3.95 -27.68 3.10
N LYS A 214 -3.59 -28.85 2.55
CA LYS A 214 -2.44 -29.66 3.04
C LYS A 214 -1.10 -29.09 2.63
N ILE A 215 -1.06 -28.39 1.51
CA ILE A 215 0.15 -27.82 0.90
C ILE A 215 0.34 -26.36 1.33
N GLU A 216 -0.74 -25.64 1.61
CA GLU A 216 -0.69 -24.24 2.06
C GLU A 216 -0.11 -24.08 3.46
N THR A 217 0.52 -22.91 3.68
CA THR A 217 1.03 -22.52 5.00
C THR A 217 -0.08 -22.64 6.06
N PRO A 218 0.14 -23.39 7.15
CA PRO A 218 -0.88 -23.61 8.16
C PRO A 218 -1.19 -22.31 8.91
N MET A 219 -2.46 -22.15 9.27
CA MET A 219 -2.97 -20.95 9.97
C MET A 219 -2.30 -20.74 11.35
N SER A 220 -1.69 -21.78 11.93
CA SER A 220 -0.91 -21.66 13.16
C SER A 220 0.26 -20.69 13.02
N TRP A 221 0.88 -20.59 11.82
CA TRP A 221 1.96 -19.65 11.57
C TRP A 221 1.51 -18.19 11.67
N PHE A 222 0.28 -17.90 11.26
CA PHE A 222 -0.32 -16.58 11.48
C PHE A 222 -0.37 -16.26 12.97
N LEU A 223 -0.95 -17.15 13.78
CA LEU A 223 -1.09 -16.91 15.22
C LEU A 223 0.25 -16.81 15.94
N THR A 224 1.16 -17.74 15.66
CA THR A 224 2.50 -17.73 16.29
C THR A 224 3.28 -16.49 15.88
N GLY A 225 3.23 -16.10 14.60
CA GLY A 225 3.89 -14.89 14.12
C GLY A 225 3.31 -13.62 14.72
N GLN A 226 1.97 -13.52 14.86
CA GLN A 226 1.33 -12.38 15.52
C GLN A 226 1.73 -12.29 17.00
N LEU A 227 1.75 -13.41 17.73
CA LEU A 227 2.12 -13.42 19.15
C LEU A 227 3.60 -13.09 19.37
N ILE A 228 4.49 -13.66 18.56
CA ILE A 228 5.93 -13.35 18.65
C ILE A 228 6.18 -11.87 18.33
N SER A 229 5.58 -11.37 17.24
CA SER A 229 5.74 -9.95 16.85
C SER A 229 5.13 -9.00 17.88
N LEU A 230 3.96 -9.33 18.45
CA LEU A 230 3.34 -8.56 19.51
C LEU A 230 4.24 -8.48 20.75
N GLY A 231 4.78 -9.61 21.19
CA GLY A 231 5.69 -9.67 22.34
C GLY A 231 6.96 -8.86 22.10
N ALA A 232 7.59 -9.06 20.94
CA ALA A 232 8.83 -8.37 20.58
C ALA A 232 8.63 -6.86 20.36
N LEU A 233 7.63 -6.47 19.58
CA LEU A 233 7.33 -5.06 19.33
C LEU A 233 6.86 -4.35 20.61
N GLY A 234 6.07 -5.03 21.45
CA GLY A 234 5.66 -4.51 22.76
C GLY A 234 6.86 -4.28 23.67
N TYR A 235 7.77 -5.24 23.75
CA TYR A 235 9.00 -5.10 24.54
C TYR A 235 9.88 -3.96 24.02
N LEU A 236 10.15 -3.91 22.72
CA LEU A 236 10.95 -2.86 22.10
C LEU A 236 10.28 -1.47 22.25
N ALA A 237 8.94 -1.39 22.08
CA ALA A 237 8.21 -0.14 22.28
C ALA A 237 8.28 0.35 23.74
N HIS A 238 8.20 -0.57 24.69
CA HIS A 238 8.31 -0.22 26.10
C HIS A 238 9.71 0.22 26.48
N THR A 239 10.74 -0.55 26.12
CA THR A 239 12.14 -0.29 26.53
C THR A 239 12.77 0.91 25.82
N SER A 240 12.46 1.10 24.53
CA SER A 240 13.10 2.15 23.73
C SER A 240 12.28 3.43 23.64
N PHE A 241 10.95 3.36 23.81
CA PHE A 241 10.07 4.50 23.58
C PHE A 241 9.12 4.79 24.75
N ASN A 242 9.24 4.04 25.84
CA ASN A 242 8.38 4.19 27.03
C ASN A 242 6.88 4.06 26.72
N VAL A 243 6.53 3.29 25.68
CA VAL A 243 5.14 3.03 25.26
C VAL A 243 4.56 1.91 26.12
N PRO A 244 3.39 2.09 26.75
CA PRO A 244 2.73 1.02 27.50
C PRO A 244 2.40 -0.19 26.63
N TYR A 245 2.53 -1.40 27.18
CA TYR A 245 2.27 -2.67 26.46
C TYR A 245 0.86 -2.73 25.84
N TRP A 246 -0.16 -2.24 26.55
CA TRP A 246 -1.53 -2.24 26.06
C TRP A 246 -1.71 -1.43 24.77
N MET A 247 -0.97 -0.31 24.61
CA MET A 247 -0.98 0.48 23.38
C MET A 247 -0.38 -0.28 22.20
N SER A 248 0.71 -1.04 22.42
CA SER A 248 1.29 -1.90 21.40
C SER A 248 0.33 -3.02 20.99
N CYS A 249 -0.40 -3.59 21.95
CA CYS A 249 -1.43 -4.58 21.66
C CYS A 249 -2.55 -4.03 20.76
N ILE A 250 -3.07 -2.85 21.09
CA ILE A 250 -4.07 -2.15 20.27
C ILE A 250 -3.50 -1.83 18.88
N ALA A 251 -2.25 -1.37 18.80
CA ALA A 251 -1.61 -1.06 17.52
C ALA A 251 -1.53 -2.28 16.59
N VAL A 252 -1.16 -3.45 17.12
CA VAL A 252 -1.10 -4.71 16.34
C VAL A 252 -2.49 -5.15 15.88
N VAL A 253 -3.51 -5.04 16.73
CA VAL A 253 -4.90 -5.38 16.35
C VAL A 253 -5.40 -4.44 15.26
N ILE A 254 -5.23 -3.13 15.43
CA ILE A 254 -5.63 -2.13 14.42
C ILE A 254 -4.86 -2.34 13.11
N SER A 255 -3.56 -2.66 13.19
CA SER A 255 -2.73 -2.88 12.00
C SER A 255 -3.26 -4.03 11.15
N PHE A 256 -3.81 -5.09 11.74
CA PHE A 256 -4.41 -6.20 10.99
C PHE A 256 -5.63 -5.74 10.17
N PHE A 257 -6.54 -4.97 10.76
CA PHE A 257 -7.71 -4.46 10.05
C PHE A 257 -7.34 -3.48 8.95
N LEU A 258 -6.38 -2.60 9.22
CA LEU A 258 -5.92 -1.64 8.23
C LEU A 258 -5.11 -2.31 7.12
N ALA A 259 -4.33 -3.34 7.43
CA ALA A 259 -3.62 -4.14 6.42
C ALA A 259 -4.59 -4.84 5.46
N LEU A 260 -5.73 -5.37 5.94
CA LEU A 260 -6.79 -5.91 5.07
C LEU A 260 -7.26 -4.88 4.04
N VAL A 261 -7.47 -3.65 4.49
CA VAL A 261 -7.90 -2.54 3.60
C VAL A 261 -6.82 -2.20 2.59
N VAL A 262 -5.58 -2.05 3.05
CA VAL A 262 -4.42 -1.75 2.18
C VAL A 262 -4.24 -2.82 1.12
N CYS A 263 -4.20 -4.09 1.50
CA CYS A 263 -4.00 -5.22 0.61
C CYS A 263 -5.09 -5.29 -0.48
N ARG A 264 -6.34 -4.97 -0.10
CA ARG A 264 -7.43 -4.90 -1.05
C ARG A 264 -7.28 -3.75 -2.04
N ILE A 265 -6.98 -2.55 -1.56
CA ILE A 265 -6.76 -1.38 -2.44
C ILE A 265 -5.58 -1.64 -3.38
N THR A 266 -4.50 -2.22 -2.87
CA THR A 266 -3.34 -2.62 -3.70
C THR A 266 -3.76 -3.61 -4.78
N GLY A 267 -4.56 -4.61 -4.44
CA GLY A 267 -5.05 -5.60 -5.39
C GLY A 267 -6.02 -5.06 -6.45
N GLU A 268 -6.83 -4.05 -6.11
CA GLU A 268 -7.83 -3.47 -7.02
C GLU A 268 -7.26 -2.29 -7.83
N ALA A 269 -6.51 -1.39 -7.17
CA ALA A 269 -6.09 -0.11 -7.71
C ALA A 269 -4.59 -0.02 -8.03
N ASN A 270 -3.82 -1.01 -7.67
CA ASN A 270 -2.35 -1.02 -7.81
C ASN A 270 -1.66 0.14 -7.08
N ILE A 271 -2.25 0.59 -5.99
CA ILE A 271 -1.72 1.67 -5.13
C ILE A 271 -1.72 1.18 -3.70
N THR A 272 -0.58 1.21 -3.04
CA THR A 272 -0.44 0.82 -1.63
C THR A 272 -0.50 2.07 -0.73
N PRO A 273 -1.65 2.40 -0.10
CA PRO A 273 -1.85 3.66 0.62
C PRO A 273 -1.27 3.63 2.05
N THR A 274 -0.03 3.19 2.22
CA THR A 274 0.61 3.01 3.55
C THR A 274 0.67 4.30 4.37
N GLY A 275 0.98 5.43 3.72
CA GLY A 275 1.03 6.73 4.38
C GLY A 275 -0.32 7.20 4.92
N ALA A 276 -1.42 6.90 4.22
CA ALA A 276 -2.77 7.21 4.69
C ALA A 276 -3.15 6.36 5.91
N MET A 277 -2.83 5.06 5.88
CA MET A 277 -3.12 4.15 7.00
C MET A 277 -2.34 4.52 8.27
N GLY A 278 -1.09 4.96 8.14
CA GLY A 278 -0.36 5.53 9.25
C GLY A 278 -1.08 6.73 9.89
N LYS A 279 -1.65 7.63 9.08
CA LYS A 279 -2.42 8.78 9.58
C LYS A 279 -3.75 8.38 10.23
N VAL A 280 -4.43 7.37 9.68
CA VAL A 280 -5.62 6.79 10.31
C VAL A 280 -5.28 6.27 11.71
N THR A 281 -4.19 5.52 11.82
CA THR A 281 -3.71 5.04 13.13
C THR A 281 -3.38 6.20 14.06
N GLN A 282 -2.75 7.27 13.56
CA GLN A 282 -2.46 8.47 14.34
C GLN A 282 -3.73 9.15 14.86
N LEU A 283 -4.78 9.23 14.04
CA LEU A 283 -6.07 9.78 14.46
C LEU A 283 -6.72 8.93 15.56
N ILE A 284 -6.71 7.61 15.40
CA ILE A 284 -7.24 6.68 16.40
C ILE A 284 -6.47 6.83 17.73
N PHE A 285 -5.14 6.80 17.66
CA PHE A 285 -4.29 6.95 18.86
C PHE A 285 -4.35 8.35 19.46
N GLY A 286 -4.59 9.38 18.64
CA GLY A 286 -4.87 10.73 19.13
C GLY A 286 -6.13 10.80 20.01
N GLY A 287 -7.14 9.98 19.69
CA GLY A 287 -8.34 9.85 20.52
C GLY A 287 -8.16 8.95 21.76
N ILE A 288 -7.44 7.83 21.61
CA ILE A 288 -7.25 6.83 22.68
C ILE A 288 -6.22 7.31 23.72
N ALA A 289 -5.16 7.95 23.28
CA ALA A 289 -4.04 8.37 24.13
C ALA A 289 -3.62 9.82 23.79
N PRO A 290 -4.46 10.82 24.10
CA PRO A 290 -4.13 12.21 23.82
C PRO A 290 -2.87 12.63 24.57
N GLY A 291 -1.96 13.32 23.87
CA GLY A 291 -0.68 13.79 24.44
C GLY A 291 0.50 12.81 24.33
N HIS A 292 0.27 11.53 24.03
CA HIS A 292 1.33 10.54 23.84
C HIS A 292 1.84 10.49 22.39
N VAL A 293 2.58 11.54 21.97
CA VAL A 293 3.08 11.69 20.59
C VAL A 293 3.92 10.51 20.14
N THR A 294 4.80 10.01 21.02
CA THR A 294 5.69 8.87 20.70
C THR A 294 4.89 7.60 20.44
N ALA A 295 3.93 7.26 21.29
CA ALA A 295 3.07 6.09 21.11
C ALA A 295 2.26 6.18 19.81
N ASN A 296 1.72 7.36 19.51
CA ASN A 296 0.98 7.64 18.29
C ASN A 296 1.84 7.41 17.03
N LEU A 297 3.06 7.95 17.01
CA LEU A 297 3.99 7.78 15.88
C LEU A 297 4.46 6.33 15.72
N MET A 298 4.73 5.63 16.83
CA MET A 298 5.19 4.25 16.78
C MET A 298 4.06 3.29 16.36
N ALA A 299 2.83 3.50 16.83
CA ALA A 299 1.66 2.76 16.39
C ALA A 299 1.41 2.95 14.88
N ALA A 300 1.52 4.18 14.39
CA ALA A 300 1.42 4.47 12.96
C ALA A 300 2.51 3.78 12.13
N ASN A 301 3.73 3.70 12.66
CA ASN A 301 4.85 3.02 12.02
C ASN A 301 4.62 1.49 11.94
N ILE A 302 4.13 0.87 13.03
CA ILE A 302 3.74 -0.55 13.05
C ILE A 302 2.68 -0.81 11.97
N THR A 303 1.62 -0.03 11.95
CA THR A 303 0.53 -0.21 10.98
C THR A 303 0.99 -0.03 9.54
N SER A 304 1.72 1.04 9.26
CA SER A 304 2.20 1.35 7.91
C SER A 304 3.19 0.29 7.41
N GLY A 305 4.15 -0.10 8.25
CA GLY A 305 5.15 -1.11 7.90
C GLY A 305 4.55 -2.51 7.72
N ALA A 306 3.71 -2.96 8.65
CA ALA A 306 3.05 -4.26 8.54
C ALA A 306 2.13 -4.33 7.32
N SER A 307 1.38 -3.26 7.04
CA SER A 307 0.49 -3.19 5.86
C SER A 307 1.28 -3.22 4.55
N SER A 308 2.43 -2.52 4.48
CA SER A 308 3.30 -2.58 3.31
C SER A 308 3.81 -3.98 3.06
N SER A 309 4.42 -4.60 4.09
CA SER A 309 4.96 -5.96 3.97
C SER A 309 3.90 -7.00 3.60
N SER A 310 2.67 -6.84 4.11
CA SER A 310 1.55 -7.73 3.73
C SER A 310 1.15 -7.54 2.28
N ALA A 311 1.07 -6.30 1.80
CA ALA A 311 0.66 -5.99 0.43
C ALA A 311 1.71 -6.49 -0.57
N ASP A 312 2.99 -6.24 -0.31
CA ASP A 312 4.11 -6.66 -1.15
C ASP A 312 4.13 -8.19 -1.29
N LEU A 313 4.00 -8.91 -0.16
CA LEU A 313 3.93 -10.37 -0.19
C LEU A 313 2.72 -10.89 -0.96
N LEU A 314 1.55 -10.25 -0.87
CA LEU A 314 0.37 -10.67 -1.63
C LEU A 314 0.55 -10.45 -3.15
N VAL A 315 1.23 -9.39 -3.56
CA VAL A 315 1.61 -9.17 -4.97
C VAL A 315 2.47 -10.34 -5.46
N ASP A 316 3.50 -10.72 -4.70
CA ASP A 316 4.39 -11.84 -5.06
C ASP A 316 3.67 -13.19 -5.06
N LEU A 317 2.84 -13.45 -4.05
CA LEU A 317 2.04 -14.69 -3.98
C LEU A 317 1.02 -14.79 -5.14
N LYS A 318 0.49 -13.68 -5.61
CA LYS A 318 -0.38 -13.66 -6.79
C LYS A 318 0.40 -13.97 -8.07
N VAL A 319 1.64 -13.51 -8.21
CA VAL A 319 2.52 -13.91 -9.32
C VAL A 319 2.72 -15.42 -9.30
N GLY A 320 3.08 -16.00 -8.15
CA GLY A 320 3.23 -17.44 -7.99
C GLY A 320 1.95 -18.20 -8.37
N TYR A 321 0.79 -17.73 -7.91
CA TYR A 321 -0.51 -18.30 -8.25
C TYR A 321 -0.78 -18.29 -9.76
N LEU A 322 -0.49 -17.19 -10.46
CA LEU A 322 -0.69 -17.04 -11.91
C LEU A 322 0.27 -17.91 -12.74
N LEU A 323 1.42 -18.22 -12.20
CA LEU A 323 2.42 -19.11 -12.82
C LEU A 323 2.19 -20.59 -12.50
N GLY A 324 1.22 -20.91 -11.63
CA GLY A 324 0.96 -22.28 -11.20
C GLY A 324 1.99 -22.83 -10.22
N ALA A 325 2.68 -21.94 -9.50
CA ALA A 325 3.59 -22.36 -8.44
C ALA A 325 2.82 -23.04 -7.30
N ASN A 326 3.51 -23.92 -6.59
CA ASN A 326 2.95 -24.61 -5.43
C ASN A 326 2.64 -23.58 -4.33
N PRO A 327 1.41 -23.54 -3.78
CA PRO A 327 0.99 -22.52 -2.83
C PRO A 327 1.73 -22.58 -1.49
#